data_335e0c3a3e76579b1238cd599b420200
#
_entry.id   335e0c3a3e76579b1238cd599b420200
#
_cell.length_a   1.000
_cell.length_b   1.000
_cell.length_c   1.000
_cell.angle_alpha   90.00
_cell.angle_beta   90.00
_cell.angle_gamma   90.00
#
_symmetry.space_group_name_H-M   'P 1'
#
loop_
_entity.id
_entity.type
_entity.pdbx_description
1 polymer ?
#
loop_
_entity_poly.entity_id
_entity_poly.type
_entity_poly.pdbx_seq_one_letter_code
_entity_poly.pdbx_strand_id
1 'polypeptide(L)'
;RIGFALRTDFEKAVREMAHACQLPGLAMTGLFQHFAVADETDEADVAYTAEQHALFVQAFQALKTAGHEPALVHCDNSAGVMLHPEWPEGLERSRCMARPGIILYGFDPSSAVRFGLFRPVMKLKTVVSMVKELQPGQSTSYGRRFTAETPTKIATLCAGYADGYPRLLSCGQGIVEIHGKPCPVVGRVCMDQLMVDVTNVPDVHEDDEAILWGGAVSDSAEDIARKTDTISYEVLCGVARRVPRVYLEHGEIMAVEDWILNN
;
A
#
# COMPACT_ATOMS: atom_id res chain seq x y z
N ARG A 1 6.11 8.72 -20.66
CA ARG A 1 7.32 7.95 -20.27
C ARG A 1 7.72 7.04 -21.43
N ILE A 2 9.01 6.96 -21.72
CA ILE A 2 9.60 6.03 -22.72
C ILE A 2 10.61 5.18 -21.97
N GLY A 3 10.56 3.85 -22.13
CA GLY A 3 11.45 2.91 -21.47
C GLY A 3 12.55 2.39 -22.39
N PHE A 4 13.75 2.17 -21.84
CA PHE A 4 14.92 1.68 -22.57
C PHE A 4 15.59 0.54 -21.80
N ALA A 5 16.02 -0.51 -22.51
CA ALA A 5 16.57 -1.73 -21.91
C ALA A 5 18.10 -1.67 -21.85
N LEU A 6 18.66 -0.94 -20.89
CA LEU A 6 20.12 -0.75 -20.74
C LEU A 6 20.89 -2.07 -20.58
N ARG A 7 20.33 -3.02 -19.85
CA ARG A 7 21.00 -4.30 -19.54
C ARG A 7 21.12 -5.23 -20.75
N THR A 8 20.18 -5.13 -21.70
CA THR A 8 20.16 -6.01 -22.90
C THR A 8 21.14 -5.56 -23.97
N ASP A 9 21.17 -4.25 -24.26
CA ASP A 9 22.06 -3.63 -25.24
C ASP A 9 22.23 -2.14 -24.87
N PHE A 10 23.26 -1.85 -24.11
CA PHE A 10 23.52 -0.52 -23.58
C PHE A 10 23.73 0.53 -24.68
N GLU A 11 24.56 0.20 -25.68
CA GLU A 11 24.88 1.11 -26.77
C GLU A 11 23.65 1.47 -27.61
N LYS A 12 22.82 0.47 -27.89
CA LYS A 12 21.54 0.69 -28.59
C LYS A 12 20.60 1.55 -27.76
N ALA A 13 20.44 1.22 -26.46
CA ALA A 13 19.56 1.97 -25.57
C ALA A 13 19.98 3.45 -25.49
N VAL A 14 21.27 3.75 -25.35
CA VAL A 14 21.76 5.14 -25.32
C VAL A 14 21.50 5.87 -26.65
N ARG A 15 21.72 5.19 -27.79
CA ARG A 15 21.38 5.80 -29.10
C ARG A 15 19.89 6.10 -29.25
N GLU A 16 19.03 5.18 -28.82
CA GLU A 16 17.56 5.36 -28.83
C GLU A 16 17.12 6.51 -27.89
N MET A 17 17.73 6.63 -26.70
CA MET A 17 17.49 7.73 -25.78
C MET A 17 17.88 9.07 -26.37
N ALA A 18 19.08 9.16 -26.96
CA ALA A 18 19.56 10.38 -27.65
C ALA A 18 18.67 10.75 -28.85
N HIS A 19 18.21 9.75 -29.60
CA HIS A 19 17.27 9.97 -30.72
C HIS A 19 15.93 10.50 -30.21
N ALA A 20 15.40 9.93 -29.11
CA ALA A 20 14.14 10.39 -28.48
C ALA A 20 14.22 11.87 -28.05
N CYS A 21 15.38 12.34 -27.58
CA CYS A 21 15.60 13.74 -27.24
C CYS A 21 15.51 14.70 -28.42
N GLN A 22 15.68 14.19 -29.65
CA GLN A 22 15.67 14.99 -30.88
C GLN A 22 14.32 14.97 -31.61
N LEU A 23 13.37 14.15 -31.18
CA LEU A 23 12.06 14.05 -31.82
C LEU A 23 11.26 15.34 -31.67
N PRO A 24 10.62 15.82 -32.76
CA PRO A 24 9.82 17.04 -32.73
C PRO A 24 8.61 16.85 -31.78
N GLY A 25 8.31 17.88 -31.02
CA GLY A 25 7.20 17.86 -30.06
C GLY A 25 7.51 17.17 -28.73
N LEU A 26 8.73 16.64 -28.54
CA LEU A 26 9.19 16.09 -27.26
C LEU A 26 10.21 17.00 -26.59
N ALA A 27 10.09 17.14 -25.26
CA ALA A 27 11.11 17.77 -24.44
C ALA A 27 11.49 16.81 -23.32
N MET A 28 12.76 16.40 -23.29
CA MET A 28 13.27 15.59 -22.20
C MET A 28 13.42 16.46 -20.95
N THR A 29 12.61 16.19 -19.93
CA THR A 29 12.63 16.90 -18.64
C THR A 29 13.45 16.18 -17.59
N GLY A 30 13.66 14.87 -17.73
CA GLY A 30 14.43 14.10 -16.75
C GLY A 30 14.71 12.67 -17.19
N LEU A 31 15.61 12.04 -16.44
CA LEU A 31 15.97 10.63 -16.54
C LEU A 31 15.65 9.92 -15.23
N PHE A 32 15.05 8.74 -15.31
CA PHE A 32 14.78 7.95 -14.12
C PHE A 32 14.93 6.45 -14.36
N GLN A 33 15.15 5.73 -13.25
CA GLN A 33 14.97 4.29 -13.15
C GLN A 33 14.09 3.95 -11.96
N HIS A 34 13.74 2.68 -11.83
CA HIS A 34 13.08 2.14 -10.63
C HIS A 34 13.76 0.84 -10.24
N PHE A 35 14.27 0.77 -9.00
CA PHE A 35 14.91 -0.43 -8.50
C PHE A 35 13.92 -1.59 -8.41
N ALA A 36 14.37 -2.77 -8.84
CA ALA A 36 13.54 -3.97 -8.84
C ALA A 36 13.53 -4.67 -7.48
N VAL A 37 14.68 -4.72 -6.81
CA VAL A 37 14.93 -5.52 -5.60
C VAL A 37 15.76 -4.77 -4.55
N ALA A 38 15.63 -3.44 -4.49
CA ALA A 38 16.40 -2.64 -3.52
C ALA A 38 15.98 -2.88 -2.05
N ASP A 39 14.87 -3.56 -1.83
CA ASP A 39 14.31 -3.96 -0.54
C ASP A 39 14.58 -5.44 -0.18
N GLU A 40 15.42 -6.11 -0.96
CA GLU A 40 15.89 -7.47 -0.68
C GLU A 40 17.31 -7.46 -0.09
N THR A 41 17.68 -8.53 0.61
CA THR A 41 18.93 -8.60 1.38
C THR A 41 19.88 -9.71 0.96
N ASP A 42 19.47 -10.58 0.05
CA ASP A 42 20.38 -11.62 -0.45
C ASP A 42 21.44 -11.04 -1.38
N GLU A 43 22.59 -11.71 -1.46
CA GLU A 43 23.78 -11.22 -2.16
C GLU A 43 23.52 -10.99 -3.67
N ALA A 44 22.67 -11.81 -4.30
CA ALA A 44 22.36 -11.69 -5.71
C ALA A 44 21.51 -10.46 -6.00
N ASP A 45 20.52 -10.14 -5.14
CA ASP A 45 19.65 -8.99 -5.29
C ASP A 45 20.37 -7.69 -4.95
N VAL A 46 21.25 -7.71 -3.94
CA VAL A 46 22.15 -6.57 -3.65
C VAL A 46 23.06 -6.28 -4.84
N ALA A 47 23.67 -7.32 -5.44
CA ALA A 47 24.51 -7.15 -6.62
C ALA A 47 23.71 -6.65 -7.84
N TYR A 48 22.48 -7.16 -8.02
CA TYR A 48 21.58 -6.69 -9.08
C TYR A 48 21.22 -5.21 -8.93
N THR A 49 20.92 -4.76 -7.71
CA THR A 49 20.62 -3.35 -7.41
C THR A 49 21.81 -2.45 -7.72
N ALA A 50 23.03 -2.89 -7.34
CA ALA A 50 24.27 -2.18 -7.64
C ALA A 50 24.54 -2.09 -9.17
N GLU A 51 24.34 -3.18 -9.91
CA GLU A 51 24.45 -3.19 -11.37
C GLU A 51 23.43 -2.23 -12.01
N GLN A 52 22.17 -2.28 -11.56
CA GLN A 52 21.11 -1.42 -12.07
C GLN A 52 21.45 0.07 -11.86
N HIS A 53 21.98 0.42 -10.69
CA HIS A 53 22.45 1.77 -10.39
C HIS A 53 23.62 2.18 -11.27
N ALA A 54 24.64 1.32 -11.43
CA ALA A 54 25.80 1.59 -12.26
C ALA A 54 25.43 1.85 -13.74
N LEU A 55 24.54 1.04 -14.30
CA LEU A 55 24.03 1.23 -15.67
C LEU A 55 23.28 2.56 -15.82
N PHE A 56 22.51 2.95 -14.81
CA PHE A 56 21.80 4.22 -14.81
C PHE A 56 22.76 5.42 -14.81
N VAL A 57 23.81 5.39 -13.98
CA VAL A 57 24.86 6.43 -13.96
C VAL A 57 25.58 6.50 -15.31
N GLN A 58 25.95 5.35 -15.88
CA GLN A 58 26.59 5.29 -17.21
C GLN A 58 25.69 5.89 -18.31
N ALA A 59 24.40 5.60 -18.28
CA ALA A 59 23.44 6.14 -19.24
C ALA A 59 23.30 7.66 -19.11
N PHE A 60 23.26 8.18 -17.88
CA PHE A 60 23.27 9.62 -17.64
C PHE A 60 24.52 10.29 -18.24
N GLN A 61 25.71 9.75 -17.99
CA GLN A 61 26.97 10.30 -18.50
C GLN A 61 27.03 10.22 -20.04
N ALA A 62 26.54 9.13 -20.63
CA ALA A 62 26.50 8.96 -22.07
C ALA A 62 25.56 9.98 -22.73
N LEU A 63 24.37 10.23 -22.17
CA LEU A 63 23.45 11.27 -22.64
C LEU A 63 24.03 12.65 -22.52
N LYS A 64 24.67 12.97 -21.40
CA LYS A 64 25.36 14.24 -21.20
C LYS A 64 26.45 14.46 -22.25
N THR A 65 27.27 13.45 -22.54
CA THR A 65 28.29 13.47 -23.57
C THR A 65 27.70 13.67 -24.96
N ALA A 66 26.50 13.13 -25.22
CA ALA A 66 25.77 13.34 -26.49
C ALA A 66 25.07 14.71 -26.57
N GLY A 67 25.24 15.60 -25.60
CA GLY A 67 24.65 16.94 -25.57
C GLY A 67 23.22 16.98 -25.05
N HIS A 68 22.74 15.91 -24.40
CA HIS A 68 21.39 15.78 -23.84
C HIS A 68 21.45 15.61 -22.31
N GLU A 69 21.73 16.69 -21.59
CA GLU A 69 21.80 16.63 -20.11
C GLU A 69 20.40 16.71 -19.48
N PRO A 70 19.93 15.65 -18.77
CA PRO A 70 18.65 15.69 -18.09
C PRO A 70 18.59 16.76 -16.98
N ALA A 71 17.48 17.53 -16.94
CA ALA A 71 17.29 18.56 -15.90
C ALA A 71 17.00 17.95 -14.53
N LEU A 72 16.28 16.82 -14.50
CA LEU A 72 15.98 16.06 -13.29
C LEU A 72 16.47 14.61 -13.42
N VAL A 73 16.99 14.08 -12.33
CA VAL A 73 17.45 12.68 -12.26
C VAL A 73 16.89 12.06 -11.00
N HIS A 74 16.27 10.88 -11.15
CA HIS A 74 15.75 10.17 -9.97
C HIS A 74 15.79 8.65 -10.11
N CYS A 75 16.38 7.99 -9.13
CA CYS A 75 16.50 6.53 -9.08
C CYS A 75 15.78 5.92 -7.88
N ASP A 76 15.78 6.59 -6.74
CA ASP A 76 15.40 5.99 -5.48
C ASP A 76 13.89 5.91 -5.29
N ASN A 77 13.42 4.71 -4.96
CA ASN A 77 12.14 4.42 -4.34
C ASN A 77 12.29 4.50 -2.80
N SER A 78 11.32 4.01 -2.04
CA SER A 78 11.38 4.01 -0.57
C SER A 78 12.61 3.28 -0.02
N ALA A 79 12.94 2.11 -0.57
CA ALA A 79 14.12 1.35 -0.16
C ALA A 79 15.43 2.06 -0.57
N GLY A 80 15.49 2.57 -1.80
CA GLY A 80 16.64 3.32 -2.29
C GLY A 80 16.96 4.52 -1.41
N VAL A 81 15.95 5.31 -1.03
CA VAL A 81 16.14 6.45 -0.10
C VAL A 81 16.75 6.04 1.23
N MET A 82 16.35 4.89 1.76
CA MET A 82 16.77 4.43 3.09
C MET A 82 18.12 3.73 3.09
N LEU A 83 18.43 2.98 2.03
CA LEU A 83 19.60 2.11 1.96
C LEU A 83 20.74 2.69 1.11
N HIS A 84 20.43 3.54 0.15
CA HIS A 84 21.36 4.07 -0.82
C HIS A 84 21.24 5.60 -0.93
N PRO A 85 21.58 6.36 0.13
CA PRO A 85 21.46 7.82 0.16
C PRO A 85 22.45 8.54 -0.77
N GLU A 86 23.32 7.79 -1.46
CA GLU A 86 24.31 8.32 -2.38
C GLU A 86 23.71 8.60 -3.75
N TRP A 87 23.91 9.82 -4.22
CA TRP A 87 23.50 10.23 -5.55
C TRP A 87 24.53 9.85 -6.59
N PRO A 88 24.17 9.67 -7.87
CA PRO A 88 25.13 9.44 -8.93
C PRO A 88 26.23 10.52 -8.93
N GLU A 89 27.49 10.10 -9.04
CA GLU A 89 28.65 10.98 -9.03
C GLU A 89 28.58 12.02 -10.18
N GLY A 90 28.96 13.25 -9.92
CA GLY A 90 28.97 14.34 -10.89
C GLY A 90 27.59 15.01 -11.10
N LEU A 91 26.59 14.68 -10.28
CA LEU A 91 25.29 15.35 -10.29
C LEU A 91 25.20 16.43 -9.21
N GLU A 92 24.63 17.57 -9.57
CA GLU A 92 24.23 18.58 -8.62
C GLU A 92 23.02 18.08 -7.81
N ARG A 93 23.07 18.17 -6.49
CA ARG A 93 22.02 17.71 -5.59
C ARG A 93 20.67 18.38 -5.88
N SER A 94 20.67 19.62 -6.36
CA SER A 94 19.49 20.37 -6.78
C SER A 94 18.71 19.74 -7.95
N ARG A 95 19.35 18.86 -8.71
CA ARG A 95 18.75 18.12 -9.84
C ARG A 95 18.25 16.75 -9.47
N CYS A 96 18.56 16.28 -8.24
CA CYS A 96 18.22 14.96 -7.80
C CYS A 96 16.87 14.95 -7.08
N MET A 97 16.05 13.93 -7.37
CA MET A 97 14.75 13.72 -6.75
C MET A 97 14.61 12.25 -6.33
N ALA A 98 14.05 12.02 -5.16
CA ALA A 98 13.63 10.72 -4.69
C ALA A 98 12.11 10.54 -4.85
N ARG A 99 11.66 9.30 -4.84
CA ARG A 99 10.24 8.93 -4.90
C ARG A 99 9.86 8.05 -3.71
N PRO A 100 9.93 8.57 -2.47
CA PRO A 100 9.43 7.85 -1.32
C PRO A 100 7.92 7.60 -1.51
N GLY A 101 7.49 6.39 -1.26
CA GLY A 101 6.09 5.97 -1.36
C GLY A 101 5.62 5.42 -0.03
N ILE A 102 5.80 4.12 0.20
CA ILE A 102 5.26 3.40 1.35
C ILE A 102 5.76 3.94 2.70
N ILE A 103 6.99 4.43 2.77
CA ILE A 103 7.55 5.03 4.00
C ILE A 103 6.79 6.30 4.43
N LEU A 104 6.14 7.02 3.50
CA LEU A 104 5.27 8.16 3.84
C LEU A 104 3.95 7.72 4.48
N TYR A 105 3.52 6.48 4.22
CA TYR A 105 2.37 5.86 4.88
C TYR A 105 2.75 5.17 6.20
N GLY A 106 4.03 5.20 6.56
CA GLY A 106 4.51 4.68 7.83
C GLY A 106 4.77 3.17 7.84
N PHE A 107 5.11 2.59 6.69
CA PHE A 107 5.48 1.18 6.56
C PHE A 107 6.89 1.02 6.02
N ASP A 108 7.56 -0.05 6.42
CA ASP A 108 8.82 -0.47 5.83
C ASP A 108 8.62 -0.90 4.36
N PRO A 109 9.65 -0.77 3.50
CA PRO A 109 9.56 -1.12 2.08
C PRO A 109 9.20 -2.58 1.82
N SER A 110 9.71 -3.50 2.64
CA SER A 110 9.42 -4.93 2.59
C SER A 110 9.52 -5.56 3.98
N SER A 111 9.22 -6.86 4.07
CA SER A 111 9.45 -7.63 5.30
C SER A 111 10.92 -7.97 5.53
N ALA A 112 11.74 -7.97 4.48
CA ALA A 112 13.17 -8.27 4.54
C ALA A 112 13.99 -7.11 5.13
N VAL A 113 13.54 -5.86 4.90
CA VAL A 113 14.23 -4.64 5.36
C VAL A 113 13.33 -3.87 6.31
N ARG A 114 13.64 -3.97 7.61
CA ARG A 114 12.89 -3.30 8.67
C ARG A 114 13.76 -2.29 9.40
N PHE A 115 13.34 -1.05 9.36
CA PHE A 115 14.03 0.05 10.05
C PHE A 115 13.46 0.32 11.46
N GLY A 116 12.21 -0.05 11.72
CA GLY A 116 11.54 0.20 12.99
C GLY A 116 11.32 1.71 13.30
N LEU A 117 11.43 2.55 12.29
CA LEU A 117 11.34 4.02 12.43
C LEU A 117 9.95 4.55 12.09
N PHE A 118 9.16 3.77 11.35
CA PHE A 118 7.91 4.24 10.77
C PHE A 118 6.72 3.92 11.67
N ARG A 119 5.69 4.76 11.59
CA ARG A 119 4.40 4.57 12.25
C ARG A 119 3.29 4.68 11.22
N PRO A 120 2.44 3.65 11.06
CA PRO A 120 1.30 3.70 10.15
C PRO A 120 0.42 4.92 10.41
N VAL A 121 0.11 5.67 9.35
CA VAL A 121 -0.69 6.91 9.43
C VAL A 121 -2.13 6.72 8.98
N MET A 122 -2.51 5.52 8.51
CA MET A 122 -3.83 5.26 7.94
C MET A 122 -4.55 4.16 8.70
N LYS A 123 -5.86 4.36 8.93
CA LYS A 123 -6.80 3.37 9.47
C LYS A 123 -8.04 3.33 8.60
N LEU A 124 -8.60 2.15 8.37
CA LEU A 124 -9.91 2.01 7.75
C LEU A 124 -10.94 1.72 8.85
N LYS A 125 -11.96 2.56 8.91
CA LYS A 125 -13.02 2.51 9.92
C LYS A 125 -14.38 2.37 9.28
N THR A 126 -15.34 1.85 10.04
CA THR A 126 -16.75 1.78 9.71
C THR A 126 -17.58 1.79 10.99
N VAL A 127 -18.87 1.57 10.87
CA VAL A 127 -19.79 1.47 12.01
C VAL A 127 -20.53 0.14 12.00
N VAL A 128 -21.00 -0.26 13.17
CA VAL A 128 -21.92 -1.39 13.36
C VAL A 128 -23.32 -0.95 12.89
N SER A 129 -23.92 -1.69 11.97
CA SER A 129 -25.29 -1.42 11.48
C SER A 129 -26.36 -2.30 12.14
N MET A 130 -25.98 -3.41 12.74
CA MET A 130 -26.89 -4.33 13.41
C MET A 130 -26.11 -5.26 14.34
N VAL A 131 -26.72 -5.57 15.47
CA VAL A 131 -26.26 -6.62 16.38
C VAL A 131 -27.37 -7.67 16.53
N LYS A 132 -27.02 -8.95 16.42
CA LYS A 132 -27.95 -10.07 16.64
C LYS A 132 -27.25 -11.25 17.30
N GLU A 133 -28.04 -12.10 17.94
CA GLU A 133 -27.58 -13.37 18.47
C GLU A 133 -28.04 -14.53 17.58
N LEU A 134 -27.12 -15.40 17.20
CA LEU A 134 -27.39 -16.65 16.51
C LEU A 134 -27.46 -17.78 17.55
N GLN A 135 -28.53 -18.58 17.47
CA GLN A 135 -28.64 -19.79 18.24
C GLN A 135 -27.89 -20.96 17.59
N PRO A 136 -27.51 -22.00 18.33
CA PRO A 136 -26.85 -23.18 17.77
C PRO A 136 -27.57 -23.71 16.52
N GLY A 137 -26.83 -24.00 15.45
CA GLY A 137 -27.35 -24.44 14.17
C GLY A 137 -27.80 -23.33 13.20
N GLN A 138 -27.92 -22.08 13.65
CA GLN A 138 -28.21 -20.96 12.77
C GLN A 138 -26.94 -20.50 12.03
N SER A 139 -27.13 -20.10 10.78
CA SER A 139 -26.03 -19.73 9.90
C SER A 139 -26.16 -18.28 9.42
N THR A 140 -25.03 -17.68 9.02
CA THR A 140 -24.97 -16.34 8.43
C THR A 140 -24.07 -16.29 7.20
N SER A 141 -24.21 -15.23 6.40
CA SER A 141 -23.43 -14.91 5.20
C SER A 141 -23.67 -15.85 4.02
N TYR A 142 -23.17 -15.43 2.84
CA TYR A 142 -23.30 -16.17 1.58
C TYR A 142 -22.71 -17.59 1.65
N GLY A 143 -23.50 -18.56 1.19
CA GLY A 143 -23.13 -19.97 1.21
C GLY A 143 -23.14 -20.59 2.62
N ARG A 144 -23.74 -19.91 3.60
CA ARG A 144 -23.84 -20.38 4.98
C ARG A 144 -22.50 -20.84 5.55
N ARG A 145 -21.44 -20.07 5.28
CA ARG A 145 -20.04 -20.45 5.62
C ARG A 145 -19.71 -20.28 7.10
N PHE A 146 -20.63 -19.72 7.87
CA PHE A 146 -20.57 -19.70 9.32
C PHE A 146 -21.88 -20.26 9.87
N THR A 147 -21.77 -21.22 10.76
CA THR A 147 -22.88 -21.78 11.54
C THR A 147 -22.50 -21.73 13.01
N ALA A 148 -23.36 -21.13 13.83
CA ALA A 148 -23.13 -21.04 15.27
C ALA A 148 -23.22 -22.41 15.91
N GLU A 149 -22.23 -22.82 16.69
CA GLU A 149 -22.24 -24.05 17.49
C GLU A 149 -22.76 -23.80 18.91
N THR A 150 -22.58 -22.57 19.37
CA THR A 150 -23.07 -22.05 20.66
C THR A 150 -23.80 -20.71 20.41
N PRO A 151 -24.57 -20.18 21.37
CA PRO A 151 -25.11 -18.83 21.23
C PRO A 151 -24.01 -17.84 20.94
N THR A 152 -24.08 -17.18 19.76
CA THR A 152 -23.01 -16.34 19.22
C THR A 152 -23.57 -14.97 18.86
N LYS A 153 -23.00 -13.91 19.45
CA LYS A 153 -23.38 -12.52 19.18
C LYS A 153 -22.61 -12.01 17.95
N ILE A 154 -23.32 -11.59 16.90
CA ILE A 154 -22.78 -11.15 15.64
C ILE A 154 -23.07 -9.66 15.43
N ALA A 155 -22.04 -8.88 15.10
CA ALA A 155 -22.20 -7.53 14.59
C ALA A 155 -22.06 -7.52 13.04
N THR A 156 -22.95 -6.80 12.38
CA THR A 156 -22.88 -6.49 10.95
C THR A 156 -22.26 -5.11 10.77
N LEU A 157 -21.27 -4.98 9.91
CA LEU A 157 -20.51 -3.75 9.66
C LEU A 157 -20.81 -3.21 8.27
N CYS A 158 -20.88 -1.86 8.15
CA CYS A 158 -21.17 -1.13 6.91
C CYS A 158 -19.94 -0.99 6.01
N ALA A 159 -19.26 -2.08 5.69
CA ALA A 159 -18.15 -2.11 4.75
C ALA A 159 -17.95 -3.50 4.17
N GLY A 160 -17.42 -3.57 2.96
CA GLY A 160 -17.12 -4.82 2.28
C GLY A 160 -16.02 -4.68 1.24
N TYR A 161 -15.98 -5.63 0.28
CA TYR A 161 -14.90 -5.61 -0.72
C TYR A 161 -15.02 -4.44 -1.71
N ALA A 162 -16.18 -3.83 -1.88
CA ALA A 162 -16.34 -2.62 -2.69
C ALA A 162 -15.79 -1.35 -2.00
N ASP A 163 -15.46 -1.43 -0.70
CA ASP A 163 -14.82 -0.37 0.06
C ASP A 163 -13.29 -0.56 0.17
N GLY A 164 -12.80 -1.74 -0.26
CA GLY A 164 -11.39 -2.09 -0.20
C GLY A 164 -11.04 -3.08 0.93
N TYR A 165 -12.03 -3.68 1.61
CA TYR A 165 -11.76 -4.76 2.55
C TYR A 165 -11.75 -6.12 1.83
N PRO A 166 -10.59 -6.79 1.66
CA PRO A 166 -10.46 -7.94 0.79
C PRO A 166 -11.39 -9.11 1.12
N ARG A 167 -12.03 -9.69 0.10
CA ARG A 167 -12.91 -10.87 0.28
C ARG A 167 -12.17 -12.11 0.78
N LEU A 168 -10.85 -12.18 0.58
CA LEU A 168 -9.99 -13.25 1.11
C LEU A 168 -9.93 -13.27 2.64
N LEU A 169 -10.26 -12.17 3.32
CA LEU A 169 -10.33 -12.09 4.77
C LEU A 169 -11.61 -12.72 5.36
N SER A 170 -12.39 -13.43 4.57
CA SER A 170 -13.57 -14.19 4.98
C SER A 170 -13.25 -15.35 5.92
N CYS A 171 -14.25 -15.84 6.66
CA CYS A 171 -14.22 -17.10 7.40
C CYS A 171 -13.08 -17.19 8.46
N GLY A 172 -12.92 -16.16 9.25
CA GLY A 172 -11.96 -16.11 10.36
C GLY A 172 -10.56 -15.62 9.98
N GLN A 173 -10.31 -15.30 8.70
CA GLN A 173 -8.99 -14.79 8.29
C GLN A 173 -8.79 -13.33 8.72
N GLY A 174 -9.81 -12.49 8.66
CA GLY A 174 -9.74 -11.08 9.07
C GLY A 174 -10.04 -10.88 10.55
N ILE A 175 -9.36 -9.95 11.18
CA ILE A 175 -9.57 -9.48 12.55
C ILE A 175 -9.89 -7.98 12.52
N VAL A 176 -11.06 -7.62 13.00
CA VAL A 176 -11.54 -6.24 13.17
C VAL A 176 -11.46 -5.86 14.64
N GLU A 177 -11.35 -4.58 14.96
CA GLU A 177 -11.36 -4.07 16.33
C GLU A 177 -12.68 -3.36 16.63
N ILE A 178 -13.35 -3.73 17.73
CA ILE A 178 -14.49 -3.03 18.32
C ILE A 178 -14.23 -2.90 19.81
N HIS A 179 -14.40 -1.71 20.39
CA HIS A 179 -14.13 -1.39 21.79
C HIS A 179 -12.73 -1.87 22.27
N GLY A 180 -11.70 -1.79 21.39
CA GLY A 180 -10.35 -2.25 21.72
C GLY A 180 -10.21 -3.77 21.84
N LYS A 181 -11.17 -4.55 21.33
CA LYS A 181 -11.17 -6.01 21.33
C LYS A 181 -11.09 -6.56 19.91
N PRO A 182 -10.35 -7.66 19.69
CA PRO A 182 -10.31 -8.32 18.40
C PRO A 182 -11.59 -9.11 18.13
N CYS A 183 -12.18 -8.87 16.96
CA CYS A 183 -13.42 -9.48 16.49
C CYS A 183 -13.15 -10.22 15.18
N PRO A 184 -13.16 -11.56 15.13
CA PRO A 184 -12.91 -12.30 13.90
C PRO A 184 -14.07 -12.13 12.91
N VAL A 185 -13.73 -12.03 11.63
CA VAL A 185 -14.71 -12.02 10.54
C VAL A 185 -15.39 -13.38 10.41
N VAL A 186 -16.70 -13.44 10.49
CA VAL A 186 -17.49 -14.67 10.34
C VAL A 186 -18.19 -14.72 9.00
N GLY A 187 -18.20 -15.92 8.38
CA GLY A 187 -18.73 -16.10 7.06
C GLY A 187 -17.96 -15.32 5.97
N ARG A 188 -18.59 -15.02 4.86
CA ARG A 188 -17.96 -14.32 3.72
C ARG A 188 -18.12 -12.82 3.83
N VAL A 189 -17.05 -12.08 3.53
CA VAL A 189 -17.12 -10.64 3.26
C VAL A 189 -17.98 -10.43 2.02
N CYS A 190 -19.00 -9.56 2.13
CA CYS A 190 -19.92 -9.20 1.06
C CYS A 190 -19.43 -7.93 0.34
N MET A 191 -20.22 -7.43 -0.62
CA MET A 191 -19.88 -6.21 -1.37
C MET A 191 -19.79 -4.99 -0.46
N ASP A 192 -20.81 -4.78 0.38
CA ASP A 192 -20.98 -3.56 1.17
C ASP A 192 -21.13 -3.86 2.67
N GLN A 193 -20.99 -5.11 3.09
CA GLN A 193 -21.14 -5.55 4.48
C GLN A 193 -20.21 -6.71 4.79
N LEU A 194 -19.86 -6.83 6.06
CA LEU A 194 -19.23 -8.02 6.63
C LEU A 194 -19.78 -8.24 8.05
N MET A 195 -19.64 -9.46 8.54
CA MET A 195 -20.04 -9.82 9.89
C MET A 195 -18.85 -10.22 10.72
N VAL A 196 -18.87 -9.88 12.00
CA VAL A 196 -17.83 -10.24 12.98
C VAL A 196 -18.45 -10.85 14.22
N ASP A 197 -17.75 -11.76 14.86
CA ASP A 197 -18.12 -12.32 16.15
C ASP A 197 -17.75 -11.34 17.28
N VAL A 198 -18.77 -10.90 18.02
CA VAL A 198 -18.64 -9.98 19.16
C VAL A 198 -19.10 -10.63 20.47
N THR A 199 -19.17 -11.96 20.53
CA THR A 199 -19.63 -12.70 21.71
C THR A 199 -18.87 -12.30 22.98
N ASN A 200 -17.56 -12.06 22.85
CA ASN A 200 -16.68 -11.69 23.96
C ASN A 200 -16.45 -10.16 24.09
N VAL A 201 -17.25 -9.35 23.38
CA VAL A 201 -17.16 -7.89 23.46
C VAL A 201 -18.42 -7.36 24.14
N PRO A 202 -18.31 -6.80 25.35
CA PRO A 202 -19.48 -6.29 26.07
C PRO A 202 -20.04 -5.05 25.38
N ASP A 203 -21.35 -4.86 25.50
CA ASP A 203 -22.07 -3.64 25.16
C ASP A 203 -21.84 -3.11 23.74
N VAL A 204 -21.75 -4.03 22.75
CA VAL A 204 -21.72 -3.64 21.34
C VAL A 204 -23.14 -3.32 20.87
N HIS A 205 -23.28 -2.12 20.26
CA HIS A 205 -24.55 -1.58 19.77
C HIS A 205 -24.40 -1.07 18.31
N GLU A 206 -25.53 -0.72 17.71
CA GLU A 206 -25.56 0.00 16.43
C GLU A 206 -24.87 1.36 16.60
N ASP A 207 -24.24 1.84 15.54
CA ASP A 207 -23.40 3.03 15.44
C ASP A 207 -22.05 2.98 16.18
N ASP A 208 -21.71 1.90 16.88
CA ASP A 208 -20.37 1.72 17.44
C ASP A 208 -19.30 1.71 16.34
N GLU A 209 -18.18 2.38 16.59
CA GLU A 209 -17.03 2.39 15.68
C GLU A 209 -16.38 0.99 15.62
N ALA A 210 -16.11 0.55 14.39
CA ALA A 210 -15.32 -0.63 14.11
C ALA A 210 -14.10 -0.27 13.26
N ILE A 211 -12.90 -0.68 13.68
CA ILE A 211 -11.65 -0.47 12.94
C ILE A 211 -11.36 -1.74 12.16
N LEU A 212 -11.54 -1.67 10.83
CA LEU A 212 -11.35 -2.80 9.92
C LEU A 212 -9.89 -3.20 9.83
N TRP A 213 -8.97 -2.21 9.83
CA TRP A 213 -7.53 -2.41 9.94
C TRP A 213 -6.80 -1.14 10.40
N GLY A 214 -5.60 -1.32 10.95
CA GLY A 214 -4.75 -0.24 11.45
C GLY A 214 -5.05 0.19 12.88
N GLY A 215 -5.89 -0.54 13.61
CA GLY A 215 -6.13 -0.38 15.04
C GLY A 215 -5.05 -1.04 15.91
N ALA A 216 -5.28 -1.03 17.22
CA ALA A 216 -4.33 -1.61 18.17
C ALA A 216 -4.35 -3.14 18.18
N VAL A 217 -5.51 -3.74 17.90
CA VAL A 217 -5.74 -5.19 17.93
C VAL A 217 -6.41 -5.73 16.66
N SER A 218 -6.76 -4.87 15.68
CA SER A 218 -7.16 -5.30 14.35
C SER A 218 -5.94 -5.69 13.51
N ASP A 219 -6.19 -6.30 12.35
CA ASP A 219 -5.14 -6.50 11.36
C ASP A 219 -4.49 -5.16 10.97
N SER A 220 -3.19 -5.16 10.72
CA SER A 220 -2.49 -4.09 10.03
C SER A 220 -2.60 -4.27 8.51
N ALA A 221 -2.22 -3.27 7.71
CA ALA A 221 -2.13 -3.43 6.26
C ALA A 221 -1.10 -4.50 5.86
N GLU A 222 -0.03 -4.69 6.63
CA GLU A 222 0.95 -5.78 6.43
C GLU A 222 0.35 -7.16 6.74
N ASP A 223 -0.47 -7.28 7.80
CA ASP A 223 -1.16 -8.53 8.11
C ASP A 223 -2.13 -8.92 7.01
N ILE A 224 -2.91 -7.94 6.50
CA ILE A 224 -3.80 -8.15 5.37
C ILE A 224 -3.01 -8.58 4.14
N ALA A 225 -1.94 -7.87 3.79
CA ALA A 225 -1.09 -8.20 2.65
C ALA A 225 -0.59 -9.65 2.71
N ARG A 226 -0.06 -10.06 3.87
CA ARG A 226 0.40 -11.44 4.09
C ARG A 226 -0.73 -12.48 3.97
N LYS A 227 -1.92 -12.18 4.53
CA LYS A 227 -3.08 -13.07 4.49
C LYS A 227 -3.70 -13.20 3.10
N THR A 228 -3.48 -12.22 2.24
CA THR A 228 -4.08 -12.15 0.89
C THR A 228 -3.05 -12.30 -0.24
N ASP A 229 -1.80 -12.66 0.10
CA ASP A 229 -0.68 -12.90 -0.83
C ASP A 229 -0.39 -11.68 -1.72
N THR A 230 -0.27 -10.51 -1.08
CA THR A 230 0.04 -9.24 -1.74
C THR A 230 0.97 -8.38 -0.89
N ILE A 231 1.07 -7.08 -1.19
CA ILE A 231 1.91 -6.09 -0.52
C ILE A 231 1.08 -4.96 0.10
N SER A 232 1.61 -4.31 1.14
CA SER A 232 0.93 -3.21 1.85
C SER A 232 0.50 -2.07 0.92
N TYR A 233 1.27 -1.83 -0.15
CA TYR A 233 0.94 -0.84 -1.20
C TYR A 233 -0.43 -1.11 -1.82
N GLU A 234 -0.72 -2.37 -2.19
CA GLU A 234 -2.00 -2.72 -2.80
C GLU A 234 -3.15 -2.57 -1.80
N VAL A 235 -2.94 -2.97 -0.55
CA VAL A 235 -3.95 -2.81 0.51
C VAL A 235 -4.32 -1.34 0.68
N LEU A 236 -3.34 -0.45 0.77
CA LEU A 236 -3.59 1.00 0.92
C LEU A 236 -4.26 1.60 -0.32
N CYS A 237 -3.79 1.22 -1.53
CA CYS A 237 -4.37 1.69 -2.79
C CYS A 237 -5.76 1.12 -3.05
N GLY A 238 -6.08 -0.04 -2.47
CA GLY A 238 -7.34 -0.75 -2.64
C GLY A 238 -8.55 -0.08 -1.98
N VAL A 239 -8.34 0.87 -1.06
CA VAL A 239 -9.45 1.61 -0.45
C VAL A 239 -10.17 2.45 -1.50
N ALA A 240 -11.45 2.15 -1.74
CA ALA A 240 -12.24 2.73 -2.80
C ALA A 240 -12.45 4.24 -2.65
N ARG A 241 -12.67 4.93 -3.77
CA ARG A 241 -12.91 6.38 -3.77
C ARG A 241 -14.19 6.81 -3.05
N ARG A 242 -15.16 5.91 -2.93
CA ARG A 242 -16.42 6.17 -2.22
C ARG A 242 -16.25 6.24 -0.70
N VAL A 243 -15.12 5.78 -0.16
CA VAL A 243 -14.81 5.88 1.27
C VAL A 243 -14.24 7.27 1.54
N PRO A 244 -14.87 8.10 2.38
CA PRO A 244 -14.35 9.43 2.73
C PRO A 244 -12.95 9.34 3.34
N ARG A 245 -12.11 10.32 3.02
CA ARG A 245 -10.78 10.49 3.62
C ARG A 245 -10.85 11.60 4.66
N VAL A 246 -10.58 11.26 5.92
CA VAL A 246 -10.50 12.20 7.03
C VAL A 246 -9.04 12.38 7.40
N TYR A 247 -8.53 13.59 7.22
CA TYR A 247 -7.14 13.94 7.54
C TYR A 247 -7.08 14.54 8.93
N LEU A 248 -6.23 13.95 9.78
CA LEU A 248 -6.06 14.36 11.18
C LEU A 248 -4.65 14.89 11.41
N GLU A 249 -4.52 15.97 12.15
CA GLU A 249 -3.26 16.48 12.70
C GLU A 249 -3.44 16.77 14.18
N HIS A 250 -2.59 16.20 15.02
CA HIS A 250 -2.67 16.30 16.49
C HIS A 250 -4.05 15.94 17.08
N GLY A 251 -4.81 15.05 16.40
CA GLY A 251 -6.14 14.62 16.82
C GLY A 251 -7.29 15.50 16.30
N GLU A 252 -6.99 16.64 15.66
CA GLU A 252 -7.97 17.55 15.06
C GLU A 252 -8.20 17.23 13.58
N ILE A 253 -9.46 17.34 13.11
CA ILE A 253 -9.80 17.15 11.70
C ILE A 253 -9.34 18.38 10.89
N MET A 254 -8.37 18.18 10.02
CA MET A 254 -7.84 19.22 9.14
C MET A 254 -8.58 19.31 7.80
N ALA A 255 -9.00 18.16 7.26
CA ALA A 255 -9.74 18.10 6.01
C ALA A 255 -10.56 16.82 5.91
N VAL A 256 -11.63 16.87 5.12
CA VAL A 256 -12.42 15.70 4.71
C VAL A 256 -12.56 15.75 3.19
N GLU A 257 -12.15 14.68 2.52
CA GLU A 257 -12.43 14.45 1.10
C GLU A 257 -13.53 13.41 0.96
N ASP A 258 -14.68 13.82 0.48
CA ASP A 258 -15.80 12.94 0.15
C ASP A 258 -16.16 13.11 -1.33
N TRP A 259 -15.81 12.10 -2.14
CA TRP A 259 -16.02 12.13 -3.58
C TRP A 259 -17.48 11.91 -4.01
N ILE A 260 -18.34 11.48 -3.09
CA ILE A 260 -19.77 11.27 -3.36
C ILE A 260 -20.58 12.50 -3.02
N LEU A 261 -20.29 13.13 -1.88
CA LEU A 261 -21.09 14.24 -1.36
C LEU A 261 -20.59 15.62 -1.83
N ASN A 262 -19.34 15.73 -2.27
CA ASN A 262 -18.70 17.00 -2.67
C ASN A 262 -18.61 17.19 -4.20
N ASN A 263 -19.33 16.40 -5.00
CA ASN A 263 -19.47 16.57 -6.46
C ASN A 263 -20.86 17.07 -6.84
#